data_f064b7cb3f1b7c60ae2e754704117b0d
#
_entry.id   f064b7cb3f1b7c60ae2e754704117b0d
#
_cell.length_a   1.000
_cell.length_b   1.000
_cell.length_c   1.000
_cell.angle_alpha   90.00
_cell.angle_beta   90.00
_cell.angle_gamma   90.00
#
_symmetry.space_group_name_H-M   'P 1'
#
loop_
_entity.id
_entity.type
_entity.pdbx_description
1 polymer ?
#
loop_
_entity_poly.entity_id
_entity_poly.type
_entity_poly.pdbx_seq_one_letter_code
_entity_poly.pdbx_strand_id
1 'polypeptide(L)'
;MEEIDMAKKVVIAGACRTAIGKMGGVLSTVPAVDMGSIVIKEALKRAGVPADQVDHVYMGCVIQAGLGQNVARQASLNAGLPIETPAVTVNVVCGSGLNCVNMAAQMIQAGDADIVVAGGMESMSMAPFALPKARFGYRMNNGTLVDTMVNDALTDAFNHYHMMITAENVAEQWGLTREELDEFAAASQQKAVAAQESGRFKDEIVPVEVKQRKKTVIVDTDEGPRAGTTAESLAGLRCCSGKEGGLVTAGNASGINDGAAAVVVMSEEKAKELGVTPMATYVTGALGGVDPSIMGVGPVASTKKALAKADLTIDDMDLIEANEAFAAQSVAVARDLNFDMSKVNVNGGAIALGHPVGASGCRIFVTLLHEMQKRDAKKGLATLCIGGGMGCTTIVERD
;
A
#
# COMPACT_ATOMS: atom_id res chain seq x y z
N MET A 1 23.93 25.45 -28.61
CA MET A 1 23.12 24.27 -28.34
C MET A 1 23.05 24.23 -26.84
N GLU A 2 21.94 24.68 -26.29
CA GLU A 2 21.66 24.48 -24.87
C GLU A 2 21.62 22.97 -24.63
N GLU A 3 22.44 22.48 -23.68
CA GLU A 3 22.29 21.14 -23.15
C GLU A 3 20.83 21.04 -22.67
N ILE A 4 20.05 20.18 -23.29
CA ILE A 4 18.74 19.78 -22.76
C ILE A 4 19.08 19.15 -21.43
N ASP A 5 18.77 19.84 -20.34
CA ASP A 5 18.95 19.36 -18.97
C ASP A 5 18.13 18.08 -18.84
N MET A 6 18.79 16.95 -18.98
CA MET A 6 18.15 15.64 -18.91
C MET A 6 17.68 15.44 -17.48
N ALA A 7 16.39 15.17 -17.28
CA ALA A 7 15.82 14.91 -15.96
C ALA A 7 16.71 13.92 -15.17
N LYS A 8 16.97 14.23 -13.89
CA LYS A 8 17.81 13.40 -13.02
C LYS A 8 17.31 11.95 -13.03
N LYS A 9 18.22 11.00 -13.17
CA LYS A 9 17.94 9.58 -12.99
C LYS A 9 17.64 9.31 -11.51
N VAL A 10 16.54 8.63 -11.23
CA VAL A 10 16.06 8.38 -9.87
C VAL A 10 16.23 6.91 -9.53
N VAL A 11 16.76 6.64 -8.35
CA VAL A 11 16.99 5.30 -7.83
C VAL A 11 16.27 5.10 -6.51
N ILE A 12 15.95 3.84 -6.20
CA ILE A 12 15.32 3.42 -4.96
C ILE A 12 16.34 2.67 -4.12
N ALA A 13 16.45 3.05 -2.85
CA ALA A 13 17.33 2.40 -1.88
C ALA A 13 16.58 2.18 -0.57
N GLY A 14 17.05 1.26 0.25
CA GLY A 14 16.56 1.06 1.61
C GLY A 14 15.05 0.91 1.74
N ALA A 15 14.54 -0.28 1.44
CA ALA A 15 13.11 -0.59 1.53
C ALA A 15 12.80 -1.44 2.77
N CYS A 16 11.74 -1.09 3.52
CA CYS A 16 11.25 -1.90 4.63
C CYS A 16 9.76 -1.66 4.92
N ARG A 17 9.17 -2.60 5.66
CA ARG A 17 7.81 -2.51 6.18
C ARG A 17 7.72 -3.10 7.59
N THR A 18 6.71 -2.75 8.34
CA THR A 18 6.34 -3.52 9.53
C THR A 18 5.69 -4.85 9.11
N ALA A 19 5.56 -5.79 10.02
CA ALA A 19 4.53 -6.81 9.89
C ALA A 19 3.16 -6.14 9.78
N ILE A 20 2.19 -6.84 9.18
CA ILE A 20 0.81 -6.36 9.07
C ILE A 20 -0.02 -6.99 10.19
N GLY A 21 -0.58 -6.15 11.05
CA GLY A 21 -1.50 -6.53 12.12
C GLY A 21 -2.94 -6.60 11.64
N LYS A 22 -3.75 -7.46 12.26
CA LYS A 22 -5.22 -7.48 12.09
C LYS A 22 -5.86 -6.39 12.96
N MET A 23 -7.07 -6.00 12.61
CA MET A 23 -7.90 -5.15 13.47
C MET A 23 -8.04 -5.76 14.86
N GLY A 24 -7.67 -4.99 15.89
CA GLY A 24 -7.64 -5.47 17.26
C GLY A 24 -6.53 -6.49 17.57
N GLY A 25 -5.61 -6.74 16.63
CA GLY A 25 -4.52 -7.70 16.74
C GLY A 25 -3.26 -7.14 17.39
N VAL A 26 -2.11 -7.72 17.03
CA VAL A 26 -0.82 -7.48 17.71
C VAL A 26 -0.32 -6.03 17.60
N LEU A 27 -0.68 -5.29 16.53
CA LEU A 27 -0.31 -3.89 16.32
C LEU A 27 -1.39 -2.89 16.72
N SER A 28 -2.56 -3.35 17.19
CA SER A 28 -3.75 -2.51 17.43
C SER A 28 -3.58 -1.38 18.44
N THR A 29 -2.51 -1.40 19.24
CA THR A 29 -2.19 -0.36 20.23
C THR A 29 -1.00 0.52 19.82
N VAL A 30 -0.47 0.31 18.61
CA VAL A 30 0.65 1.08 18.09
C VAL A 30 0.12 2.18 17.17
N PRO A 31 0.33 3.47 17.51
CA PRO A 31 -0.10 4.57 16.64
C PRO A 31 0.54 4.51 15.25
N ALA A 32 -0.20 4.96 14.23
CA ALA A 32 0.31 5.03 12.86
C ALA A 32 1.63 5.83 12.79
N VAL A 33 1.74 6.94 13.52
CA VAL A 33 2.94 7.78 13.60
C VAL A 33 4.16 7.00 14.10
N ASP A 34 3.97 6.14 15.11
CA ASP A 34 5.08 5.36 15.69
C ASP A 34 5.54 4.30 14.69
N MET A 35 4.62 3.58 14.04
CA MET A 35 4.96 2.64 12.96
C MET A 35 5.66 3.36 11.80
N GLY A 36 5.18 4.55 11.41
CA GLY A 36 5.79 5.39 10.40
C GLY A 36 7.22 5.79 10.75
N SER A 37 7.47 6.18 12.01
CA SER A 37 8.82 6.55 12.46
C SER A 37 9.79 5.37 12.43
N ILE A 38 9.33 4.17 12.78
CA ILE A 38 10.12 2.94 12.75
C ILE A 38 10.58 2.64 11.31
N VAL A 39 9.67 2.67 10.33
CA VAL A 39 10.02 2.36 8.94
C VAL A 39 10.87 3.45 8.28
N ILE A 40 10.65 4.73 8.58
CA ILE A 40 11.51 5.81 8.12
C ILE A 40 12.95 5.61 8.60
N LYS A 41 13.12 5.41 9.91
CA LYS A 41 14.43 5.19 10.51
C LYS A 41 15.14 3.96 9.95
N GLU A 42 14.41 2.86 9.79
CA GLU A 42 14.98 1.61 9.28
C GLU A 42 15.30 1.70 7.78
N ALA A 43 14.48 2.37 6.96
CA ALA A 43 14.74 2.57 5.55
C ALA A 43 16.04 3.37 5.32
N LEU A 44 16.25 4.46 6.07
CA LEU A 44 17.50 5.23 6.03
C LEU A 44 18.71 4.39 6.46
N LYS A 45 18.56 3.61 7.54
CA LYS A 45 19.62 2.71 8.00
C LYS A 45 19.99 1.66 6.95
N ARG A 46 19.01 1.03 6.30
CA ARG A 46 19.24 0.04 5.24
C ARG A 46 19.87 0.65 3.99
N ALA A 47 19.48 1.89 3.66
CA ALA A 47 20.09 2.65 2.57
C ALA A 47 21.52 3.10 2.89
N GLY A 48 21.91 3.19 4.17
CA GLY A 48 23.15 3.81 4.60
C GLY A 48 23.14 5.33 4.43
N VAL A 49 21.94 5.96 4.42
CA VAL A 49 21.77 7.40 4.24
C VAL A 49 21.66 8.08 5.60
N PRO A 50 22.52 9.07 5.91
CA PRO A 50 22.42 9.88 7.11
C PRO A 50 21.11 10.70 7.11
N ALA A 51 20.47 10.81 8.27
CA ALA A 51 19.20 11.51 8.41
C ALA A 51 19.26 13.00 8.03
N ASP A 52 20.40 13.64 8.22
CA ASP A 52 20.67 15.06 7.89
C ASP A 52 20.88 15.31 6.37
N GLN A 53 20.93 14.27 5.57
CA GLN A 53 20.99 14.36 4.11
C GLN A 53 19.61 14.27 3.44
N VAL A 54 18.54 14.09 4.22
CA VAL A 54 17.19 13.96 3.67
C VAL A 54 16.57 15.32 3.44
N ASP A 55 16.20 15.60 2.19
CA ASP A 55 15.59 16.88 1.79
C ASP A 55 14.10 16.95 2.10
N HIS A 56 13.37 15.84 1.99
CA HIS A 56 11.92 15.82 2.15
C HIS A 56 11.37 14.46 2.59
N VAL A 57 10.17 14.45 3.19
CA VAL A 57 9.45 13.23 3.57
C VAL A 57 8.01 13.29 3.06
N TYR A 58 7.60 12.26 2.31
CA TYR A 58 6.20 12.01 1.94
C TYR A 58 5.70 10.74 2.62
N MET A 59 4.68 10.85 3.48
CA MET A 59 4.04 9.68 4.09
C MET A 59 2.53 9.68 3.85
N GLY A 60 2.04 8.57 3.29
CA GLY A 60 0.61 8.31 3.15
C GLY A 60 -0.02 8.00 4.51
N CYS A 61 -1.18 8.62 4.78
CA CYS A 61 -2.05 8.27 5.89
C CYS A 61 -3.47 8.74 5.57
N VAL A 62 -4.45 7.85 5.67
CA VAL A 62 -5.84 8.13 5.27
C VAL A 62 -6.67 8.54 6.48
N ILE A 63 -6.63 7.77 7.56
CA ILE A 63 -7.44 7.98 8.77
C ILE A 63 -6.64 8.83 9.74
N GLN A 64 -6.74 10.16 9.59
CA GLN A 64 -5.92 11.12 10.35
C GLN A 64 -6.65 11.75 11.55
N ALA A 65 -7.95 11.48 11.72
CA ALA A 65 -8.73 12.06 12.80
C ALA A 65 -8.14 11.71 14.18
N GLY A 66 -7.90 12.74 15.00
CA GLY A 66 -7.37 12.57 16.35
C GLY A 66 -5.85 12.31 16.45
N LEU A 67 -5.12 12.18 15.34
CA LEU A 67 -3.66 11.93 15.36
C LEU A 67 -2.81 13.21 15.52
N GLY A 68 -3.42 14.38 15.57
CA GLY A 68 -2.72 15.66 15.64
C GLY A 68 -2.37 16.24 14.28
N GLN A 69 -1.51 17.26 14.28
CA GLN A 69 -1.13 17.94 13.04
C GLN A 69 -0.11 17.13 12.25
N ASN A 70 -0.28 17.05 10.92
CA ASN A 70 0.70 16.53 9.96
C ASN A 70 1.45 15.28 10.45
N VAL A 71 0.79 14.14 10.38
CA VAL A 71 1.31 12.86 10.90
C VAL A 71 2.63 12.44 10.24
N ALA A 72 2.89 12.83 8.98
CA ALA A 72 4.18 12.63 8.34
C ALA A 72 5.30 13.41 9.03
N ARG A 73 5.02 14.67 9.44
CA ARG A 73 5.98 15.49 10.19
C ARG A 73 6.29 14.88 11.55
N GLN A 74 5.27 14.39 12.25
CA GLN A 74 5.46 13.71 13.52
C GLN A 74 6.35 12.47 13.36
N ALA A 75 6.04 11.61 12.38
CA ALA A 75 6.83 10.40 12.11
C ALA A 75 8.27 10.72 11.72
N SER A 76 8.50 11.75 10.88
CA SER A 76 9.81 12.22 10.47
C SER A 76 10.69 12.64 11.68
N LEU A 77 10.16 13.49 12.55
CA LEU A 77 10.90 13.96 13.73
C LEU A 77 11.14 12.83 14.74
N ASN A 78 10.14 11.96 14.95
CA ASN A 78 10.28 10.79 15.83
C ASN A 78 11.30 9.77 15.29
N ALA A 79 11.51 9.73 13.97
CA ALA A 79 12.54 8.92 13.33
C ALA A 79 13.96 9.50 13.51
N GLY A 80 14.07 10.75 13.95
CA GLY A 80 15.34 11.43 14.20
C GLY A 80 15.83 12.30 13.04
N LEU A 81 14.96 12.66 12.09
CA LEU A 81 15.33 13.62 11.04
C LEU A 81 15.44 15.04 11.64
N PRO A 82 16.26 15.92 11.02
CA PRO A 82 16.40 17.32 11.42
C PRO A 82 15.07 18.09 11.34
N ILE A 83 14.98 19.15 12.15
CA ILE A 83 13.81 20.04 12.14
C ILE A 83 13.67 20.83 10.82
N GLU A 84 14.76 20.94 10.08
CA GLU A 84 14.85 21.61 8.77
C GLU A 84 14.22 20.76 7.67
N THR A 85 14.18 19.43 7.81
CA THR A 85 13.61 18.52 6.80
C THR A 85 12.08 18.62 6.79
N PRO A 86 11.43 19.20 5.78
CA PRO A 86 9.98 19.28 5.70
C PRO A 86 9.35 17.90 5.45
N ALA A 87 8.07 17.78 5.82
CA ALA A 87 7.31 16.55 5.60
C ALA A 87 5.85 16.86 5.22
N VAL A 88 5.27 16.03 4.33
CA VAL A 88 3.90 16.16 3.87
C VAL A 88 3.15 14.84 4.03
N THR A 89 1.97 14.92 4.64
CA THR A 89 1.04 13.80 4.71
C THR A 89 0.20 13.76 3.45
N VAL A 90 0.20 12.61 2.76
CA VAL A 90 -0.52 12.41 1.50
C VAL A 90 -1.74 11.54 1.74
N ASN A 91 -2.88 11.97 1.24
CA ASN A 91 -4.10 11.18 1.20
C ASN A 91 -4.67 11.11 -0.22
N VAL A 92 -4.46 9.98 -0.86
CA VAL A 92 -5.14 9.53 -2.07
C VAL A 92 -5.65 8.11 -1.81
N VAL A 93 -6.34 7.96 -0.68
CA VAL A 93 -6.89 6.70 -0.16
C VAL A 93 -5.85 5.56 -0.25
N CYS A 94 -6.21 4.38 -0.81
CA CYS A 94 -5.31 3.21 -0.90
C CYS A 94 -3.99 3.49 -1.64
N GLY A 95 -3.99 4.43 -2.59
CA GLY A 95 -2.83 4.80 -3.40
C GLY A 95 -1.79 5.65 -2.69
N SER A 96 -2.07 6.15 -1.48
CA SER A 96 -1.25 7.16 -0.80
C SER A 96 0.22 6.76 -0.73
N GLY A 97 0.52 5.56 -0.25
CA GLY A 97 1.91 5.10 -0.07
C GLY A 97 2.69 4.94 -1.38
N LEU A 98 2.05 4.45 -2.45
CA LEU A 98 2.71 4.32 -3.76
C LEU A 98 2.84 5.67 -4.47
N ASN A 99 1.83 6.55 -4.32
CA ASN A 99 1.90 7.88 -4.89
C ASN A 99 2.97 8.74 -4.21
N CYS A 100 3.28 8.51 -2.93
CA CYS A 100 4.44 9.13 -2.27
C CYS A 100 5.75 8.81 -3.01
N VAL A 101 5.93 7.58 -3.49
CA VAL A 101 7.10 7.19 -4.29
C VAL A 101 7.13 7.95 -5.63
N ASN A 102 6.00 8.03 -6.32
CA ASN A 102 5.88 8.77 -7.57
C ASN A 102 6.15 10.27 -7.38
N MET A 103 5.61 10.89 -6.32
CA MET A 103 5.84 12.30 -5.98
C MET A 103 7.31 12.55 -5.62
N ALA A 104 7.94 11.67 -4.87
CA ALA A 104 9.37 11.75 -4.54
C ALA A 104 10.24 11.71 -5.80
N ALA A 105 9.96 10.78 -6.71
CA ALA A 105 10.66 10.70 -7.99
C ALA A 105 10.47 11.98 -8.83
N GLN A 106 9.26 12.51 -8.90
CA GLN A 106 8.95 13.75 -9.61
C GLN A 106 9.70 14.97 -9.00
N MET A 107 9.77 15.07 -7.68
CA MET A 107 10.49 16.13 -6.97
C MET A 107 11.98 16.11 -7.29
N ILE A 108 12.58 14.91 -7.32
CA ILE A 108 14.00 14.73 -7.68
C ILE A 108 14.23 15.04 -9.16
N GLN A 109 13.35 14.57 -10.05
CA GLN A 109 13.44 14.86 -11.48
C GLN A 109 13.29 16.35 -11.80
N ALA A 110 12.52 17.08 -10.99
CA ALA A 110 12.38 18.55 -11.09
C ALA A 110 13.59 19.32 -10.55
N GLY A 111 14.52 18.65 -9.85
CA GLY A 111 15.69 19.28 -9.26
C GLY A 111 15.47 19.92 -7.89
N ASP A 112 14.30 19.75 -7.29
CA ASP A 112 13.94 20.35 -5.98
C ASP A 112 14.48 19.54 -4.78
N ALA A 113 14.92 18.30 -4.98
CA ALA A 113 15.52 17.43 -3.97
C ALA A 113 16.48 16.43 -4.58
N ASP A 114 17.34 15.85 -3.76
CA ASP A 114 18.20 14.72 -4.09
C ASP A 114 17.86 13.46 -3.30
N ILE A 115 17.36 13.59 -2.06
CA ILE A 115 16.97 12.45 -1.21
C ILE A 115 15.61 12.70 -0.58
N VAL A 116 14.66 11.83 -0.86
CA VAL A 116 13.30 11.88 -0.31
C VAL A 116 12.95 10.54 0.32
N VAL A 117 12.45 10.55 1.55
CA VAL A 117 11.83 9.36 2.14
C VAL A 117 10.36 9.33 1.72
N ALA A 118 9.94 8.22 1.13
CA ALA A 118 8.57 8.01 0.69
C ALA A 118 7.97 6.75 1.31
N GLY A 119 6.72 6.83 1.77
CA GLY A 119 6.10 5.68 2.41
C GLY A 119 4.62 5.88 2.73
N GLY A 120 4.15 5.07 3.67
CA GLY A 120 2.80 5.19 4.22
C GLY A 120 2.69 4.45 5.55
N MET A 121 1.70 4.87 6.33
CA MET A 121 1.41 4.33 7.66
C MET A 121 -0.09 4.39 7.90
N GLU A 122 -0.63 3.37 8.55
CA GLU A 122 -2.04 3.34 8.92
C GLU A 122 -2.24 2.50 10.18
N SER A 123 -3.06 2.97 11.11
CA SER A 123 -3.61 2.19 12.20
C SER A 123 -5.13 2.26 12.13
N MET A 124 -5.73 1.29 11.44
CA MET A 124 -7.19 1.24 11.30
C MET A 124 -7.84 0.83 12.61
N SER A 125 -7.12 0.06 13.44
CA SER A 125 -7.56 -0.32 14.80
C SER A 125 -7.76 0.88 15.73
N MET A 126 -7.03 1.97 15.53
CA MET A 126 -7.11 3.17 16.38
C MET A 126 -7.97 4.29 15.78
N ALA A 127 -8.69 4.02 14.70
CA ALA A 127 -9.58 4.99 14.09
C ALA A 127 -10.67 5.45 15.10
N PRO A 128 -10.81 6.76 15.35
CA PRO A 128 -11.78 7.25 16.31
C PRO A 128 -13.19 7.31 15.72
N PHE A 129 -14.19 7.43 16.61
CA PHE A 129 -15.54 7.83 16.23
C PHE A 129 -15.70 9.34 16.33
N ALA A 130 -16.40 9.96 15.36
CA ALA A 130 -16.69 11.39 15.35
C ALA A 130 -18.14 11.68 15.73
N LEU A 131 -18.34 12.81 16.38
CA LEU A 131 -19.65 13.39 16.71
C LEU A 131 -19.84 14.68 15.88
N PRO A 132 -20.38 14.62 14.64
CA PRO A 132 -20.38 15.78 13.73
C PRO A 132 -21.08 17.02 14.26
N LYS A 133 -22.11 16.86 15.08
CA LYS A 133 -22.89 17.98 15.66
C LYS A 133 -22.42 18.42 17.05
N ALA A 134 -21.42 17.76 17.64
CA ALA A 134 -21.00 18.03 19.02
C ALA A 134 -20.51 19.49 19.24
N ARG A 135 -19.86 20.11 18.25
CA ARG A 135 -19.33 21.47 18.34
C ARG A 135 -20.44 22.51 18.65
N PHE A 136 -21.63 22.34 18.10
CA PHE A 136 -22.76 23.24 18.32
C PHE A 136 -23.86 22.66 19.22
N GLY A 137 -23.66 21.43 19.71
CA GLY A 137 -24.55 20.71 20.63
C GLY A 137 -25.66 19.93 19.95
N TYR A 138 -26.13 18.89 20.65
CA TYR A 138 -27.29 18.09 20.31
C TYR A 138 -28.49 18.64 21.12
N ARG A 139 -29.30 19.46 20.47
CA ARG A 139 -30.41 20.16 21.16
C ARG A 139 -31.64 19.29 21.36
N MET A 140 -31.95 18.41 20.42
CA MET A 140 -33.12 17.55 20.45
C MET A 140 -32.87 16.35 19.49
N ASN A 141 -33.49 15.20 19.80
CA ASN A 141 -33.35 13.92 19.13
C ASN A 141 -31.97 13.24 19.31
N ASN A 142 -31.88 12.01 18.82
CA ASN A 142 -30.67 11.20 18.91
C ASN A 142 -29.52 11.79 18.04
N GLY A 143 -28.29 11.54 18.47
CA GLY A 143 -27.08 11.80 17.68
C GLY A 143 -26.54 10.51 17.10
N THR A 144 -25.73 10.64 16.04
CA THR A 144 -25.03 9.52 15.42
C THR A 144 -23.55 9.63 15.75
N LEU A 145 -22.93 8.51 16.16
CA LEU A 145 -21.50 8.31 16.16
C LEU A 145 -21.10 7.86 14.77
N VAL A 146 -20.17 8.56 14.14
CA VAL A 146 -19.62 8.22 12.82
C VAL A 146 -18.31 7.50 13.02
N ASP A 147 -18.22 6.26 12.61
CA ASP A 147 -16.97 5.51 12.53
C ASP A 147 -16.10 6.09 11.40
N THR A 148 -14.99 6.76 11.75
CA THR A 148 -14.12 7.42 10.76
C THR A 148 -13.41 6.43 9.87
N MET A 149 -13.15 5.21 10.32
CA MET A 149 -12.57 4.16 9.47
C MET A 149 -13.54 3.78 8.34
N VAL A 150 -14.80 3.55 8.68
CA VAL A 150 -15.82 3.18 7.68
C VAL A 150 -16.16 4.37 6.78
N ASN A 151 -16.37 5.55 7.38
CA ASN A 151 -16.80 6.74 6.65
C ASN A 151 -15.71 7.28 5.69
N ASP A 152 -14.46 7.40 6.18
CA ASP A 152 -13.41 8.12 5.47
C ASP A 152 -12.53 7.21 4.60
N ALA A 153 -12.50 5.89 4.88
CA ALA A 153 -11.68 4.94 4.13
C ALA A 153 -12.47 3.86 3.38
N LEU A 154 -13.63 3.42 3.88
CA LEU A 154 -14.34 2.25 3.37
C LEU A 154 -15.70 2.56 2.74
N THR A 155 -16.12 3.82 2.71
CA THR A 155 -17.38 4.27 2.08
C THR A 155 -17.07 5.12 0.86
N ASP A 156 -17.70 4.79 -0.26
CA ASP A 156 -17.62 5.62 -1.47
C ASP A 156 -18.28 6.97 -1.22
N ALA A 157 -17.52 8.05 -1.48
CA ALA A 157 -17.94 9.41 -1.17
C ALA A 157 -19.06 9.93 -2.11
N PHE A 158 -19.23 9.33 -3.28
CA PHE A 158 -20.18 9.75 -4.30
C PHE A 158 -21.48 8.95 -4.24
N ASN A 159 -21.39 7.63 -4.06
CA ASN A 159 -22.51 6.72 -4.05
C ASN A 159 -22.98 6.36 -2.62
N HIS A 160 -22.21 6.72 -1.59
CA HIS A 160 -22.55 6.53 -0.16
C HIS A 160 -22.80 5.08 0.25
N TYR A 161 -22.09 4.12 -0.37
CA TYR A 161 -22.10 2.72 0.02
C TYR A 161 -20.68 2.20 0.29
N HIS A 162 -20.63 1.08 1.00
CA HIS A 162 -19.33 0.47 1.36
C HIS A 162 -18.59 -0.02 0.12
N MET A 163 -17.23 0.02 0.14
CA MET A 163 -16.36 -0.44 -0.94
C MET A 163 -16.65 -1.88 -1.41
N MET A 164 -17.23 -2.74 -0.56
CA MET A 164 -17.68 -4.07 -0.95
C MET A 164 -18.71 -4.03 -2.09
N ILE A 165 -19.56 -3.00 -2.16
CA ILE A 165 -20.52 -2.84 -3.26
C ILE A 165 -19.81 -2.53 -4.57
N THR A 166 -18.72 -1.75 -4.55
CA THR A 166 -17.92 -1.51 -5.77
C THR A 166 -17.31 -2.82 -6.29
N ALA A 167 -16.92 -3.73 -5.40
CA ALA A 167 -16.44 -5.06 -5.77
C ALA A 167 -17.55 -5.95 -6.36
N GLU A 168 -18.78 -5.88 -5.82
CA GLU A 168 -19.95 -6.55 -6.41
C GLU A 168 -20.27 -5.99 -7.80
N ASN A 169 -20.18 -4.67 -8.00
CA ASN A 169 -20.37 -4.04 -9.31
C ASN A 169 -19.34 -4.53 -10.33
N VAL A 170 -18.08 -4.66 -9.92
CA VAL A 170 -17.03 -5.24 -10.76
C VAL A 170 -17.35 -6.71 -11.07
N ALA A 171 -17.72 -7.51 -10.06
CA ALA A 171 -18.06 -8.92 -10.27
C ALA A 171 -19.21 -9.09 -11.28
N GLU A 172 -20.25 -8.26 -11.17
CA GLU A 172 -21.39 -8.26 -12.09
C GLU A 172 -20.98 -7.83 -13.50
N GLN A 173 -20.25 -6.73 -13.64
CA GLN A 173 -19.88 -6.17 -14.95
C GLN A 173 -18.89 -7.07 -15.71
N TRP A 174 -17.99 -7.78 -15.03
CA TRP A 174 -17.02 -8.71 -15.62
C TRP A 174 -17.52 -10.15 -15.67
N GLY A 175 -18.75 -10.42 -15.20
CA GLY A 175 -19.36 -11.75 -15.21
C GLY A 175 -18.58 -12.77 -14.40
N LEU A 176 -18.06 -12.36 -13.22
CA LEU A 176 -17.25 -13.22 -12.36
C LEU A 176 -18.14 -14.15 -11.55
N THR A 177 -17.60 -15.33 -11.20
CA THR A 177 -18.30 -16.30 -10.36
C THR A 177 -17.73 -16.35 -8.95
N ARG A 178 -18.48 -16.87 -8.00
CA ARG A 178 -18.03 -17.04 -6.62
C ARG A 178 -16.84 -18.01 -6.56
N GLU A 179 -16.84 -19.06 -7.34
CA GLU A 179 -15.75 -20.03 -7.43
C GLU A 179 -14.44 -19.35 -7.83
N GLU A 180 -14.45 -18.53 -8.89
CA GLU A 180 -13.25 -17.80 -9.35
C GLU A 180 -12.69 -16.88 -8.26
N LEU A 181 -13.57 -16.22 -7.50
CA LEU A 181 -13.13 -15.34 -6.42
C LEU A 181 -12.52 -16.12 -5.25
N ASP A 182 -13.11 -17.24 -4.89
CA ASP A 182 -12.63 -18.07 -3.79
C ASP A 182 -11.35 -18.84 -4.18
N GLU A 183 -11.19 -19.28 -5.42
CA GLU A 183 -9.95 -19.85 -5.97
C GLU A 183 -8.81 -18.83 -5.92
N PHE A 184 -9.06 -17.59 -6.37
CA PHE A 184 -8.08 -16.51 -6.30
C PHE A 184 -7.66 -16.23 -4.84
N ALA A 185 -8.62 -16.13 -3.94
CA ALA A 185 -8.37 -15.88 -2.52
C ALA A 185 -7.59 -17.02 -1.85
N ALA A 186 -7.93 -18.27 -2.15
CA ALA A 186 -7.22 -19.44 -1.65
C ALA A 186 -5.77 -19.46 -2.16
N ALA A 187 -5.53 -19.15 -3.44
CA ALA A 187 -4.19 -19.05 -4.00
C ALA A 187 -3.35 -17.96 -3.32
N SER A 188 -3.94 -16.78 -3.02
CA SER A 188 -3.27 -15.72 -2.27
C SER A 188 -2.85 -16.21 -0.88
N GLN A 189 -3.75 -16.88 -0.15
CA GLN A 189 -3.47 -17.44 1.17
C GLN A 189 -2.34 -18.47 1.13
N GLN A 190 -2.40 -19.41 0.19
CA GLN A 190 -1.41 -20.48 0.05
C GLN A 190 -0.02 -19.92 -0.27
N LYS A 191 0.06 -18.94 -1.20
CA LYS A 191 1.31 -18.25 -1.52
C LYS A 191 1.87 -17.51 -0.30
N ALA A 192 1.03 -16.80 0.46
CA ALA A 192 1.46 -16.04 1.63
C ALA A 192 1.97 -16.95 2.76
N VAL A 193 1.30 -18.06 3.03
CA VAL A 193 1.74 -19.07 4.01
C VAL A 193 3.08 -19.65 3.60
N ALA A 194 3.23 -20.08 2.34
CA ALA A 194 4.48 -20.64 1.84
C ALA A 194 5.65 -19.62 1.90
N ALA A 195 5.37 -18.36 1.56
CA ALA A 195 6.35 -17.29 1.67
C ALA A 195 6.78 -17.00 3.11
N GLN A 196 5.83 -17.01 4.05
CA GLN A 196 6.11 -16.82 5.48
C GLN A 196 6.92 -17.98 6.05
N GLU A 197 6.54 -19.23 5.77
CA GLU A 197 7.25 -20.43 6.25
C GLU A 197 8.66 -20.54 5.67
N SER A 198 8.85 -20.18 4.41
CA SER A 198 10.18 -20.15 3.77
C SER A 198 11.01 -18.90 4.10
N GLY A 199 10.47 -17.98 4.91
CA GLY A 199 11.19 -16.78 5.35
C GLY A 199 11.37 -15.70 4.28
N ARG A 200 10.56 -15.70 3.20
CA ARG A 200 10.64 -14.69 2.12
C ARG A 200 10.49 -13.25 2.60
N PHE A 201 9.71 -13.02 3.67
CA PHE A 201 9.45 -11.68 4.22
C PHE A 201 10.49 -11.19 5.24
N LYS A 202 11.45 -12.03 5.66
CA LYS A 202 12.40 -11.67 6.73
C LYS A 202 13.24 -10.43 6.42
N ASP A 203 13.63 -10.25 5.16
CA ASP A 203 14.49 -9.14 4.74
C ASP A 203 13.73 -7.83 4.58
N GLU A 204 12.40 -7.88 4.43
CA GLU A 204 11.59 -6.68 4.25
C GLU A 204 10.93 -6.20 5.56
N ILE A 205 10.66 -7.11 6.51
CA ILE A 205 10.02 -6.75 7.78
C ILE A 205 11.04 -6.15 8.76
N VAL A 206 10.68 -5.01 9.36
CA VAL A 206 11.34 -4.46 10.54
C VAL A 206 10.54 -4.84 11.79
N PRO A 207 11.16 -5.44 12.82
CA PRO A 207 10.47 -5.80 14.06
C PRO A 207 9.92 -4.56 14.78
N VAL A 208 8.70 -4.68 15.30
CA VAL A 208 8.05 -3.65 16.12
C VAL A 208 7.94 -4.13 17.57
N GLU A 209 8.47 -3.35 18.49
CA GLU A 209 8.32 -3.61 19.94
C GLU A 209 6.96 -3.10 20.42
N VAL A 210 6.09 -4.02 20.87
CA VAL A 210 4.77 -3.69 21.41
C VAL A 210 4.77 -3.92 22.91
N LYS A 211 4.60 -2.83 23.67
CA LYS A 211 4.47 -2.87 25.12
C LYS A 211 3.08 -3.38 25.51
N GLN A 212 3.02 -4.54 26.12
CA GLN A 212 1.83 -5.07 26.78
C GLN A 212 1.98 -4.93 28.29
N ARG A 213 0.87 -4.97 29.05
CA ARG A 213 0.84 -4.65 30.51
C ARG A 213 2.02 -5.19 31.32
N LYS A 214 2.53 -6.40 31.04
CA LYS A 214 3.57 -7.06 31.81
C LYS A 214 4.79 -7.52 30.98
N LYS A 215 4.77 -7.35 29.65
CA LYS A 215 5.83 -7.82 28.74
C LYS A 215 5.92 -6.93 27.51
N THR A 216 7.08 -6.91 26.88
CA THR A 216 7.24 -6.43 25.51
C THR A 216 7.18 -7.64 24.57
N VAL A 217 6.42 -7.51 23.50
CA VAL A 217 6.32 -8.50 22.43
C VAL A 217 6.97 -7.92 21.18
N ILE A 218 7.81 -8.70 20.54
CA ILE A 218 8.39 -8.36 19.23
C ILE A 218 7.43 -8.87 18.15
N VAL A 219 6.98 -7.95 17.30
CA VAL A 219 6.10 -8.26 16.16
C VAL A 219 6.93 -8.17 14.89
N ASP A 220 7.23 -9.32 14.29
CA ASP A 220 8.08 -9.49 13.12
C ASP A 220 7.47 -10.43 12.06
N THR A 221 6.21 -10.79 12.24
CA THR A 221 5.49 -11.77 11.40
C THR A 221 4.08 -11.29 11.13
N ASP A 222 3.63 -11.38 9.86
CA ASP A 222 2.28 -10.99 9.46
C ASP A 222 1.22 -11.87 10.11
N GLU A 223 0.17 -11.27 10.66
CA GLU A 223 -0.92 -12.01 11.32
C GLU A 223 -1.94 -12.60 10.35
N GLY A 224 -1.96 -12.10 9.10
CA GLY A 224 -3.00 -12.40 8.11
C GLY A 224 -3.05 -13.83 7.60
N PRO A 225 -1.91 -14.44 7.19
CA PRO A 225 -1.89 -15.72 6.50
C PRO A 225 -2.54 -16.86 7.30
N ARG A 226 -3.37 -17.68 6.62
CA ARG A 226 -4.12 -18.79 7.23
C ARG A 226 -3.79 -20.09 6.52
N ALA A 227 -3.02 -20.94 7.18
CA ALA A 227 -2.70 -22.27 6.68
C ALA A 227 -3.97 -23.12 6.44
N GLY A 228 -3.94 -23.93 5.39
CA GLY A 228 -5.04 -24.84 5.06
C GLY A 228 -6.26 -24.18 4.39
N THR A 229 -6.17 -22.91 3.98
CA THR A 229 -7.25 -22.27 3.21
C THR A 229 -7.34 -22.86 1.81
N THR A 230 -8.53 -23.31 1.43
CA THR A 230 -8.87 -23.81 0.08
C THR A 230 -10.16 -23.14 -0.42
N ALA A 231 -10.44 -23.20 -1.73
CA ALA A 231 -11.66 -22.66 -2.31
C ALA A 231 -12.90 -23.29 -1.66
N GLU A 232 -12.88 -24.62 -1.41
CA GLU A 232 -13.98 -25.34 -0.75
C GLU A 232 -14.22 -24.83 0.68
N SER A 233 -13.12 -24.48 1.41
CA SER A 233 -13.25 -23.93 2.75
C SER A 233 -13.86 -22.53 2.76
N LEU A 234 -13.70 -21.77 1.68
CA LEU A 234 -14.27 -20.43 1.50
C LEU A 234 -15.72 -20.47 0.99
N ALA A 235 -16.10 -21.48 0.23
CA ALA A 235 -17.42 -21.59 -0.41
C ALA A 235 -18.61 -21.47 0.56
N GLY A 236 -18.43 -21.92 1.81
CA GLY A 236 -19.44 -21.84 2.88
C GLY A 236 -19.59 -20.44 3.51
N LEU A 237 -18.74 -19.47 3.18
CA LEU A 237 -18.80 -18.12 3.76
C LEU A 237 -19.99 -17.33 3.20
N ARG A 238 -20.65 -16.60 4.08
CA ARG A 238 -21.77 -15.72 3.70
C ARG A 238 -21.25 -14.45 3.02
N CYS A 239 -22.05 -13.95 2.05
CA CYS A 239 -21.83 -12.61 1.50
C CYS A 239 -21.88 -11.57 2.63
N CYS A 240 -20.89 -10.65 2.62
CA CYS A 240 -20.79 -9.58 3.61
C CYS A 240 -21.13 -8.19 3.04
N SER A 241 -21.36 -8.07 1.72
CA SER A 241 -21.73 -6.82 1.07
C SER A 241 -23.17 -6.36 1.37
N GLY A 242 -24.03 -7.26 1.83
CA GLY A 242 -25.46 -7.03 2.00
C GLY A 242 -26.27 -7.10 0.70
N LYS A 243 -25.63 -7.34 -0.46
CA LYS A 243 -26.32 -7.52 -1.74
C LYS A 243 -26.89 -8.95 -1.80
N GLU A 244 -28.16 -9.07 -2.16
CA GLU A 244 -28.79 -10.38 -2.39
C GLU A 244 -28.07 -11.11 -3.55
N GLY A 245 -27.66 -12.36 -3.34
CA GLY A 245 -26.85 -13.08 -4.30
C GLY A 245 -25.42 -12.56 -4.48
N GLY A 246 -24.95 -11.68 -3.59
CA GLY A 246 -23.61 -11.10 -3.64
C GLY A 246 -22.49 -12.14 -3.48
N LEU A 247 -21.35 -11.88 -4.10
CA LEU A 247 -20.19 -12.78 -4.20
C LEU A 247 -19.08 -12.44 -3.20
N VAL A 248 -19.06 -11.20 -2.69
CA VAL A 248 -18.00 -10.70 -1.79
C VAL A 248 -18.18 -11.25 -0.39
N THR A 249 -17.16 -11.89 0.14
CA THR A 249 -17.14 -12.49 1.48
C THR A 249 -15.91 -12.04 2.26
N ALA A 250 -15.89 -12.29 3.57
CA ALA A 250 -14.70 -12.06 4.39
C ALA A 250 -13.49 -12.95 4.00
N GLY A 251 -13.68 -13.96 3.15
CA GLY A 251 -12.62 -14.84 2.68
C GLY A 251 -12.00 -14.37 1.37
N ASN A 252 -12.74 -13.59 0.55
CA ASN A 252 -12.27 -13.11 -0.76
C ASN A 252 -12.15 -11.58 -0.84
N ALA A 253 -12.08 -10.94 0.32
CA ALA A 253 -11.79 -9.52 0.53
C ALA A 253 -10.59 -9.36 1.47
N SER A 254 -9.84 -8.27 1.30
CA SER A 254 -8.76 -7.92 2.25
C SER A 254 -9.32 -7.56 3.62
N GLY A 255 -8.50 -7.76 4.65
CA GLY A 255 -8.86 -7.38 6.02
C GLY A 255 -8.73 -5.89 6.30
N ILE A 256 -9.14 -5.50 7.50
CA ILE A 256 -8.86 -4.21 8.13
C ILE A 256 -7.58 -4.39 8.94
N ASN A 257 -6.58 -3.55 8.72
CA ASN A 257 -5.22 -3.84 9.14
C ASN A 257 -4.45 -2.60 9.61
N ASP A 258 -3.37 -2.88 10.35
CA ASP A 258 -2.41 -1.89 10.84
C ASP A 258 -1.03 -2.19 10.24
N GLY A 259 -0.28 -1.16 9.86
CA GLY A 259 1.07 -1.32 9.33
C GLY A 259 1.65 -0.06 8.70
N ALA A 260 2.94 -0.13 8.39
CA ALA A 260 3.67 0.95 7.72
C ALA A 260 4.74 0.39 6.79
N ALA A 261 5.13 1.17 5.79
CA ALA A 261 6.23 0.88 4.87
C ALA A 261 6.92 2.16 4.42
N ALA A 262 8.22 2.09 4.14
CA ALA A 262 8.98 3.22 3.62
C ALA A 262 10.12 2.76 2.71
N VAL A 263 10.49 3.64 1.78
CA VAL A 263 11.65 3.53 0.91
C VAL A 263 12.39 4.85 0.88
N VAL A 264 13.69 4.81 0.55
CA VAL A 264 14.49 5.98 0.22
C VAL A 264 14.51 6.13 -1.30
N VAL A 265 14.09 7.27 -1.80
CA VAL A 265 14.12 7.66 -3.22
C VAL A 265 15.18 8.73 -3.38
N MET A 266 16.11 8.58 -4.31
CA MET A 266 17.21 9.52 -4.42
C MET A 266 17.71 9.66 -5.87
N SER A 267 18.42 10.76 -6.16
CA SER A 267 19.12 10.92 -7.43
C SER A 267 20.26 9.89 -7.54
N GLU A 268 20.49 9.37 -8.74
CA GLU A 268 21.59 8.41 -8.98
C GLU A 268 22.96 9.06 -8.65
N GLU A 269 23.10 10.34 -8.90
CA GLU A 269 24.31 11.11 -8.59
C GLU A 269 24.57 11.12 -7.08
N LYS A 270 23.53 11.44 -6.29
CA LYS A 270 23.65 11.46 -4.83
C LYS A 270 23.87 10.06 -4.25
N ALA A 271 23.28 9.03 -4.86
CA ALA A 271 23.56 7.64 -4.48
C ALA A 271 25.03 7.28 -4.70
N LYS A 272 25.62 7.67 -5.84
CA LYS A 272 27.06 7.47 -6.12
C LYS A 272 27.93 8.25 -5.14
N GLU A 273 27.60 9.52 -4.86
CA GLU A 273 28.34 10.37 -3.90
C GLU A 273 28.40 9.74 -2.50
N LEU A 274 27.28 9.20 -2.03
CA LEU A 274 27.18 8.57 -0.71
C LEU A 274 27.59 7.09 -0.67
N GLY A 275 27.94 6.50 -1.81
CA GLY A 275 28.27 5.07 -1.91
C GLY A 275 27.07 4.14 -1.65
N VAL A 276 25.84 4.61 -1.89
CA VAL A 276 24.61 3.84 -1.73
C VAL A 276 24.41 2.91 -2.92
N THR A 277 24.15 1.63 -2.64
CA THR A 277 23.78 0.65 -3.66
C THR A 277 22.27 0.67 -3.88
N PRO A 278 21.76 1.05 -5.06
CA PRO A 278 20.34 1.02 -5.35
C PRO A 278 19.76 -0.39 -5.37
N MET A 279 18.51 -0.51 -4.95
CA MET A 279 17.70 -1.73 -5.14
C MET A 279 17.11 -1.80 -6.55
N ALA A 280 16.72 -0.64 -7.10
CA ALA A 280 16.16 -0.50 -8.44
C ALA A 280 16.27 0.95 -8.91
N THR A 281 16.10 1.17 -10.23
CA THR A 281 15.91 2.47 -10.86
C THR A 281 14.42 2.70 -11.08
N TYR A 282 13.93 3.89 -10.77
CA TYR A 282 12.58 4.33 -11.08
C TYR A 282 12.45 4.60 -12.58
N VAL A 283 11.53 3.92 -13.23
CA VAL A 283 11.25 4.11 -14.66
C VAL A 283 10.15 5.16 -14.84
N THR A 284 8.99 4.92 -14.26
CA THR A 284 7.84 5.83 -14.37
C THR A 284 6.76 5.51 -13.34
N GLY A 285 5.83 6.43 -13.18
CA GLY A 285 4.59 6.23 -12.44
C GLY A 285 3.42 7.01 -13.05
N ALA A 286 2.21 6.57 -12.73
CA ALA A 286 1.00 7.22 -13.20
C ALA A 286 -0.17 7.03 -12.24
N LEU A 287 -1.05 8.04 -12.21
CA LEU A 287 -2.42 7.95 -11.72
C LEU A 287 -3.37 7.83 -12.90
N GLY A 288 -4.41 7.01 -12.77
CA GLY A 288 -5.49 6.87 -13.75
C GLY A 288 -6.85 6.98 -13.05
N GLY A 289 -7.86 7.51 -13.75
CA GLY A 289 -9.23 7.64 -13.24
C GLY A 289 -10.18 6.67 -13.95
N VAL A 290 -11.18 6.19 -13.22
CA VAL A 290 -12.31 5.37 -13.69
C VAL A 290 -13.58 5.78 -12.95
N ASP A 291 -14.71 5.23 -13.31
CA ASP A 291 -15.97 5.46 -12.59
C ASP A 291 -15.83 5.00 -11.11
N PRO A 292 -16.20 5.84 -10.13
CA PRO A 292 -16.14 5.47 -8.71
C PRO A 292 -16.88 4.17 -8.37
N SER A 293 -17.97 3.86 -9.04
CA SER A 293 -18.79 2.66 -8.80
C SER A 293 -18.06 1.35 -9.11
N ILE A 294 -17.00 1.42 -9.90
CA ILE A 294 -16.11 0.30 -10.27
C ILE A 294 -14.65 0.64 -9.96
N MET A 295 -14.39 1.35 -8.86
CA MET A 295 -13.05 1.83 -8.49
C MET A 295 -11.98 0.73 -8.54
N GLY A 296 -12.37 -0.52 -8.33
CA GLY A 296 -11.48 -1.67 -8.31
C GLY A 296 -10.66 -1.84 -9.59
N VAL A 297 -11.16 -1.39 -10.75
CA VAL A 297 -10.44 -1.48 -12.03
C VAL A 297 -9.57 -0.25 -12.34
N GLY A 298 -9.41 0.66 -11.39
CA GLY A 298 -8.48 1.80 -11.50
C GLY A 298 -7.05 1.43 -11.93
N PRO A 299 -6.48 0.29 -11.48
CA PRO A 299 -5.19 -0.21 -11.94
C PRO A 299 -5.07 -0.34 -13.46
N VAL A 300 -6.16 -0.66 -14.16
CA VAL A 300 -6.15 -0.79 -15.64
C VAL A 300 -5.80 0.55 -16.29
N ALA A 301 -6.43 1.64 -15.83
CA ALA A 301 -6.18 2.98 -16.36
C ALA A 301 -4.75 3.48 -16.01
N SER A 302 -4.32 3.31 -14.76
CA SER A 302 -3.00 3.78 -14.32
C SER A 302 -1.87 2.96 -14.93
N THR A 303 -2.01 1.63 -15.06
CA THR A 303 -1.00 0.76 -15.65
C THR A 303 -0.84 1.02 -17.15
N LYS A 304 -1.93 1.10 -17.91
CA LYS A 304 -1.87 1.46 -19.34
C LYS A 304 -1.17 2.79 -19.56
N LYS A 305 -1.45 3.79 -18.72
CA LYS A 305 -0.81 5.10 -18.78
C LYS A 305 0.69 5.04 -18.42
N ALA A 306 1.07 4.27 -17.40
CA ALA A 306 2.47 4.11 -17.01
C ALA A 306 3.28 3.39 -18.09
N LEU A 307 2.76 2.28 -18.62
CA LEU A 307 3.39 1.52 -19.71
C LEU A 307 3.59 2.39 -20.96
N ALA A 308 2.56 3.13 -21.38
CA ALA A 308 2.66 4.02 -22.53
C ALA A 308 3.69 5.13 -22.35
N LYS A 309 3.85 5.68 -21.11
CA LYS A 309 4.88 6.68 -20.81
C LYS A 309 6.31 6.13 -20.95
N ALA A 310 6.50 4.85 -20.72
CA ALA A 310 7.81 4.19 -20.74
C ALA A 310 8.09 3.44 -22.06
N ASP A 311 7.15 3.46 -23.01
CA ASP A 311 7.19 2.65 -24.23
C ASP A 311 7.37 1.14 -23.93
N LEU A 312 6.63 0.66 -22.92
CA LEU A 312 6.66 -0.73 -22.45
C LEU A 312 5.28 -1.38 -22.63
N THR A 313 5.28 -2.70 -22.60
CA THR A 313 4.10 -3.56 -22.55
C THR A 313 4.04 -4.33 -21.24
N ILE A 314 2.93 -4.97 -20.94
CA ILE A 314 2.82 -5.80 -19.74
C ILE A 314 3.71 -7.06 -19.81
N ASP A 315 3.98 -7.56 -21.00
CA ASP A 315 4.83 -8.75 -21.22
C ASP A 315 6.30 -8.48 -20.85
N ASP A 316 6.73 -7.21 -20.86
CA ASP A 316 8.06 -6.79 -20.43
C ASP A 316 8.28 -6.92 -18.92
N MET A 317 7.22 -7.08 -18.13
CA MET A 317 7.32 -7.18 -16.69
C MET A 317 7.70 -8.60 -16.25
N ASP A 318 8.72 -8.71 -15.40
CA ASP A 318 9.15 -9.98 -14.79
C ASP A 318 8.35 -10.29 -13.52
N LEU A 319 7.99 -9.26 -12.74
CA LEU A 319 7.20 -9.35 -11.52
C LEU A 319 6.17 -8.23 -11.43
N ILE A 320 5.00 -8.57 -10.88
CA ILE A 320 3.89 -7.65 -10.67
C ILE A 320 3.38 -7.82 -9.24
N GLU A 321 3.33 -6.73 -8.50
CA GLU A 321 2.60 -6.63 -7.24
C GLU A 321 1.33 -5.78 -7.48
N ALA A 322 0.18 -6.45 -7.55
CA ALA A 322 -1.13 -5.83 -7.71
C ALA A 322 -1.92 -6.00 -6.40
N ASN A 323 -2.26 -4.91 -5.73
CA ASN A 323 -2.93 -4.98 -4.44
C ASN A 323 -4.30 -5.66 -4.54
N GLU A 324 -4.55 -6.59 -3.64
CA GLU A 324 -5.78 -7.41 -3.58
C GLU A 324 -6.77 -6.80 -2.57
N ALA A 325 -7.40 -5.67 -2.88
CA ALA A 325 -8.46 -5.14 -2.03
C ALA A 325 -9.66 -6.10 -1.97
N PHE A 326 -10.00 -6.69 -3.12
CA PHE A 326 -11.02 -7.71 -3.30
C PHE A 326 -10.60 -8.68 -4.40
N ALA A 327 -10.97 -9.96 -4.31
CA ALA A 327 -10.71 -10.92 -5.38
C ALA A 327 -11.40 -10.52 -6.70
N ALA A 328 -12.62 -9.98 -6.62
CA ALA A 328 -13.38 -9.53 -7.80
C ALA A 328 -12.58 -8.48 -8.61
N GLN A 329 -12.06 -7.47 -7.93
CA GLN A 329 -11.24 -6.43 -8.56
C GLN A 329 -9.93 -7.01 -9.11
N SER A 330 -9.29 -7.91 -8.38
CA SER A 330 -8.00 -8.48 -8.79
C SER A 330 -8.14 -9.35 -10.04
N VAL A 331 -9.19 -10.17 -10.12
CA VAL A 331 -9.49 -10.99 -11.30
C VAL A 331 -9.84 -10.12 -12.51
N ALA A 332 -10.67 -9.09 -12.34
CA ALA A 332 -11.02 -8.17 -13.41
C ALA A 332 -9.79 -7.43 -13.96
N VAL A 333 -8.93 -6.90 -13.09
CA VAL A 333 -7.67 -6.23 -13.48
C VAL A 333 -6.74 -7.18 -14.22
N ALA A 334 -6.59 -8.42 -13.72
CA ALA A 334 -5.74 -9.42 -14.36
C ALA A 334 -6.23 -9.77 -15.79
N ARG A 335 -7.55 -9.86 -15.99
CA ARG A 335 -8.15 -10.08 -17.32
C ARG A 335 -7.91 -8.90 -18.27
N ASP A 336 -8.20 -7.67 -17.81
CA ASP A 336 -8.14 -6.46 -18.66
C ASP A 336 -6.71 -6.05 -19.03
N LEU A 337 -5.72 -6.43 -18.21
CA LEU A 337 -4.30 -6.20 -18.45
C LEU A 337 -3.57 -7.44 -18.98
N ASN A 338 -4.28 -8.55 -19.16
CA ASN A 338 -3.71 -9.82 -19.64
C ASN A 338 -2.51 -10.27 -18.79
N PHE A 339 -2.65 -10.26 -17.46
CA PHE A 339 -1.56 -10.64 -16.56
C PHE A 339 -1.19 -12.13 -16.68
N ASP A 340 0.10 -12.41 -16.76
CA ASP A 340 0.63 -13.74 -16.45
C ASP A 340 0.61 -13.95 -14.92
N MET A 341 -0.35 -14.73 -14.44
CA MET A 341 -0.57 -14.96 -13.02
C MET A 341 0.60 -15.67 -12.31
N SER A 342 1.53 -16.25 -13.05
CA SER A 342 2.77 -16.80 -12.47
C SER A 342 3.75 -15.73 -12.00
N LYS A 343 3.61 -14.50 -12.52
CA LYS A 343 4.42 -13.32 -12.18
C LYS A 343 3.73 -12.40 -11.16
N VAL A 344 2.44 -12.63 -10.84
CA VAL A 344 1.62 -11.75 -10.01
C VAL A 344 1.55 -12.23 -8.57
N ASN A 345 1.85 -11.30 -7.63
CA ASN A 345 1.72 -11.55 -6.19
C ASN A 345 2.29 -12.93 -5.82
N VAL A 346 3.54 -13.15 -6.20
CA VAL A 346 4.18 -14.47 -6.10
C VAL A 346 4.34 -14.96 -4.65
N ASN A 347 4.24 -14.05 -3.70
CA ASN A 347 4.26 -14.30 -2.26
C ASN A 347 2.89 -14.10 -1.59
N GLY A 348 1.78 -14.12 -2.36
CA GLY A 348 0.45 -13.75 -1.89
C GLY A 348 0.26 -12.24 -1.82
N GLY A 349 -0.97 -11.78 -1.66
CA GLY A 349 -1.33 -10.38 -1.62
C GLY A 349 -2.19 -10.00 -0.42
N ALA A 350 -2.91 -8.88 -0.53
CA ALA A 350 -3.60 -8.26 0.60
C ALA A 350 -4.79 -9.08 1.16
N ILE A 351 -5.39 -9.97 0.37
CA ILE A 351 -6.41 -10.90 0.89
C ILE A 351 -5.82 -11.77 2.00
N ALA A 352 -4.57 -12.20 1.85
CA ALA A 352 -3.88 -12.98 2.86
C ALA A 352 -3.13 -12.11 3.88
N LEU A 353 -2.38 -11.12 3.41
CA LEU A 353 -1.47 -10.31 4.24
C LEU A 353 -2.20 -9.18 4.96
N GLY A 354 -3.17 -8.53 4.32
CA GLY A 354 -3.91 -7.39 4.85
C GLY A 354 -3.71 -6.10 4.05
N HIS A 355 -4.58 -5.09 4.34
CA HIS A 355 -4.65 -3.83 3.59
C HIS A 355 -4.71 -2.60 4.52
N PRO A 356 -3.62 -2.22 5.21
CA PRO A 356 -3.53 -0.94 5.91
C PRO A 356 -3.51 0.19 4.88
N VAL A 357 -4.68 0.83 4.65
CA VAL A 357 -4.98 1.60 3.43
C VAL A 357 -3.90 2.61 3.03
N GLY A 358 -3.47 3.50 3.91
CA GLY A 358 -2.44 4.52 3.59
C GLY A 358 -1.04 3.96 3.38
N ALA A 359 -0.75 2.77 3.93
CA ALA A 359 0.55 2.11 3.83
C ALA A 359 0.64 1.15 2.64
N SER A 360 -0.48 0.59 2.18
CA SER A 360 -0.51 -0.56 1.25
C SER A 360 0.24 -0.33 -0.04
N GLY A 361 0.16 0.86 -0.63
CA GLY A 361 0.87 1.17 -1.87
C GLY A 361 2.39 1.05 -1.74
N CYS A 362 2.96 1.55 -0.64
CA CYS A 362 4.39 1.37 -0.36
C CYS A 362 4.70 -0.07 0.08
N ARG A 363 3.79 -0.73 0.80
CA ARG A 363 3.95 -2.12 1.22
C ARG A 363 4.14 -3.07 0.02
N ILE A 364 3.27 -2.99 -1.00
CA ILE A 364 3.42 -3.81 -2.21
C ILE A 364 4.70 -3.48 -2.95
N PHE A 365 5.09 -2.21 -2.97
CA PHE A 365 6.33 -1.78 -3.60
C PHE A 365 7.58 -2.32 -2.89
N VAL A 366 7.60 -2.33 -1.55
CA VAL A 366 8.67 -2.95 -0.75
C VAL A 366 8.78 -4.44 -1.07
N THR A 367 7.67 -5.17 -1.09
CA THR A 367 7.66 -6.60 -1.42
C THR A 367 8.17 -6.85 -2.85
N LEU A 368 7.74 -6.03 -3.83
CA LEU A 368 8.23 -6.08 -5.20
C LEU A 368 9.76 -5.95 -5.27
N LEU A 369 10.33 -4.93 -4.63
CA LEU A 369 11.76 -4.66 -4.64
C LEU A 369 12.59 -5.82 -4.07
N HIS A 370 12.17 -6.35 -2.92
CA HIS A 370 12.84 -7.49 -2.29
C HIS A 370 12.72 -8.76 -3.13
N GLU A 371 11.57 -9.01 -3.74
CA GLU A 371 11.36 -10.18 -4.55
C GLU A 371 12.11 -10.10 -5.89
N MET A 372 12.19 -8.91 -6.49
CA MET A 372 13.04 -8.67 -7.67
C MET A 372 14.51 -8.99 -7.39
N GLN A 373 15.03 -8.61 -6.21
CA GLN A 373 16.41 -8.96 -5.82
C GLN A 373 16.58 -10.48 -5.65
N LYS A 374 15.64 -11.16 -5.01
CA LYS A 374 15.71 -12.61 -4.73
C LYS A 374 15.61 -13.48 -5.97
N ARG A 375 14.94 -13.00 -7.02
CA ARG A 375 14.75 -13.72 -8.30
C ARG A 375 15.64 -13.23 -9.42
N ASP A 376 16.45 -12.19 -9.19
CA ASP A 376 17.19 -11.45 -10.22
C ASP A 376 16.27 -10.95 -11.37
N ALA A 377 15.03 -10.57 -11.01
CA ALA A 377 14.06 -10.00 -11.92
C ALA A 377 14.47 -8.59 -12.32
N LYS A 378 14.35 -8.24 -13.60
CA LYS A 378 14.84 -6.97 -14.15
C LYS A 378 13.79 -5.87 -14.16
N LYS A 379 12.54 -6.16 -14.48
CA LYS A 379 11.46 -5.19 -14.52
C LYS A 379 10.33 -5.57 -13.59
N GLY A 380 9.90 -4.61 -12.77
CA GLY A 380 8.84 -4.79 -11.80
C GLY A 380 7.79 -3.70 -11.86
N LEU A 381 6.54 -4.07 -11.63
CA LEU A 381 5.39 -3.18 -11.62
C LEU A 381 4.61 -3.34 -10.31
N ALA A 382 4.37 -2.23 -9.61
CA ALA A 382 3.44 -2.16 -8.49
C ALA A 382 2.20 -1.35 -8.90
N THR A 383 1.00 -1.88 -8.60
CA THR A 383 -0.25 -1.19 -8.92
C THR A 383 -1.33 -1.47 -7.88
N LEU A 384 -2.24 -0.51 -7.68
CA LEU A 384 -3.39 -0.68 -6.79
C LEU A 384 -4.57 0.20 -7.19
N CYS A 385 -5.77 -0.27 -6.83
CA CYS A 385 -7.00 0.50 -6.91
C CYS A 385 -7.08 1.53 -5.78
N ILE A 386 -7.88 2.56 -6.00
CA ILE A 386 -8.06 3.68 -5.09
C ILE A 386 -9.55 4.01 -5.01
N GLY A 387 -10.07 4.12 -3.79
CA GLY A 387 -11.43 4.60 -3.54
C GLY A 387 -11.69 5.95 -4.22
N GLY A 388 -12.90 6.15 -4.73
CA GLY A 388 -13.27 7.31 -5.54
C GLY A 388 -12.97 7.15 -7.03
N GLY A 389 -12.60 5.93 -7.49
CA GLY A 389 -12.47 5.63 -8.92
C GLY A 389 -11.11 5.99 -9.51
N MET A 390 -10.03 5.55 -8.89
CA MET A 390 -8.67 5.80 -9.39
C MET A 390 -7.79 4.54 -9.30
N GLY A 391 -6.60 4.61 -9.91
CA GLY A 391 -5.51 3.67 -9.74
C GLY A 391 -4.17 4.38 -9.68
N CYS A 392 -3.20 3.76 -9.04
CA CYS A 392 -1.81 4.20 -9.02
C CYS A 392 -0.89 3.07 -9.46
N THR A 393 0.09 3.39 -10.29
CA THR A 393 1.08 2.43 -10.80
C THR A 393 2.47 3.04 -10.72
N THR A 394 3.47 2.19 -10.40
CA THR A 394 4.90 2.52 -10.44
C THR A 394 5.63 1.38 -11.12
N ILE A 395 6.55 1.71 -12.03
CA ILE A 395 7.42 0.77 -12.75
C ILE A 395 8.86 1.06 -12.37
N VAL A 396 9.61 0.00 -12.07
CA VAL A 396 11.04 0.05 -11.76
C VAL A 396 11.81 -1.00 -12.56
N GLU A 397 13.10 -0.78 -12.71
CA GLU A 397 14.01 -1.73 -13.34
C GLU A 397 15.29 -1.93 -12.52
N ARG A 398 15.97 -3.04 -12.74
CA ARG A 398 17.27 -3.39 -12.18
C ARG A 398 18.23 -3.77 -13.31
N ASP A 399 19.51 -3.43 -13.14
CA ASP A 399 20.59 -3.83 -14.03
C ASP A 399 20.84 -5.34 -14.04
#